data_7a2d3f1c605e580bcbf5c5187df93ee6
#
_entry.id   7a2d3f1c605e580bcbf5c5187df93ee6
#
_cell.length_a   1.000
_cell.length_b   1.000
_cell.length_c   1.000
_cell.angle_alpha   90.00
_cell.angle_beta   90.00
_cell.angle_gamma   90.00
#
_symmetry.space_group_name_H-M   'P 1'
#
loop_
_entity.id
_entity.type
_entity.pdbx_description
1 polymer ?
#
loop_
_entity_poly.entity_id
_entity_poly.type
_entity_poly.pdbx_seq_one_letter_code
_entity_poly.pdbx_strand_id
1 'polypeptide(L)'
;YMIAVINLDQKNYSKAREYAKKAAATNTSYGQPYILIGQMYAATVKNVFPNDGVLARAAYNVAIDQWEKAKQVDESCVEEANKLIGTYRAHLPSTEEIFMHPDLEKGKSFTVGGWIGETTRIR
;
A
#
# COMPACT_ATOMS: atom_id res chain seq x y z
N TYR A 1 15.48 2.08 -8.92
CA TYR A 1 14.11 2.55 -9.21
C TYR A 1 13.65 2.21 -10.63
N MET A 2 14.48 2.49 -11.64
CA MET A 2 14.15 2.14 -13.03
C MET A 2 13.93 0.64 -13.22
N ILE A 3 14.75 -0.18 -12.59
CA ILE A 3 14.60 -1.63 -12.63
C ILE A 3 13.28 -2.05 -11.96
N ALA A 4 12.89 -1.38 -10.87
CA ALA A 4 11.62 -1.64 -10.20
C ALA A 4 10.42 -1.35 -11.11
N VAL A 5 10.47 -0.24 -11.87
CA VAL A 5 9.41 0.12 -12.81
C VAL A 5 9.28 -0.92 -13.92
N ILE A 6 10.40 -1.39 -14.48
CA ILE A 6 10.40 -2.43 -15.51
C ILE A 6 9.79 -3.72 -14.97
N ASN A 7 10.14 -4.12 -13.74
CA ASN A 7 9.60 -5.33 -13.13
C ASN A 7 8.10 -5.20 -12.84
N LEU A 8 7.61 -3.99 -12.53
CA LEU A 8 6.17 -3.73 -12.38
C LEU A 8 5.44 -3.97 -13.69
N ASP A 9 5.99 -3.48 -14.83
CA ASP A 9 5.42 -3.69 -16.15
C ASP A 9 5.33 -5.17 -16.51
N GLN A 10 6.26 -5.97 -16.02
CA GLN A 10 6.28 -7.43 -16.19
C GLN A 10 5.45 -8.15 -15.14
N LYS A 11 4.74 -7.41 -14.27
CA LYS A 11 3.94 -7.93 -13.17
C LYS A 11 4.76 -8.77 -12.17
N ASN A 12 6.05 -8.48 -12.06
CA ASN A 12 6.92 -9.10 -11.07
C ASN A 12 7.01 -8.20 -9.83
N TYR A 13 5.94 -8.13 -9.08
CA TYR A 13 5.79 -7.18 -7.98
C TYR A 13 6.77 -7.40 -6.83
N SER A 14 7.03 -8.66 -6.46
CA SER A 14 7.96 -8.97 -5.36
C SER A 14 9.36 -8.47 -5.67
N LYS A 15 9.83 -8.69 -6.89
CA LYS A 15 11.15 -8.25 -7.33
C LYS A 15 11.22 -6.73 -7.46
N ALA A 16 10.16 -6.12 -7.99
CA ALA A 16 10.06 -4.66 -8.08
C ALA A 16 10.12 -4.02 -6.69
N ARG A 17 9.42 -4.60 -5.71
CA ARG A 17 9.48 -4.13 -4.32
C ARG A 17 10.89 -4.23 -3.76
N GLU A 18 11.58 -5.33 -4.02
CA GLU A 18 12.96 -5.52 -3.55
C GLU A 18 13.89 -4.43 -4.10
N TYR A 19 13.81 -4.13 -5.39
CA TYR A 19 14.61 -3.05 -5.99
C TYR A 19 14.22 -1.68 -5.45
N ALA A 20 12.94 -1.43 -5.24
CA ALA A 20 12.46 -0.18 -4.66
C ALA A 20 13.00 0.02 -3.24
N LYS A 21 12.99 -1.04 -2.42
CA LYS A 21 13.55 -0.99 -1.07
C LYS A 21 15.05 -0.75 -1.07
N LYS A 22 15.78 -1.32 -2.03
CA LYS A 22 17.22 -1.05 -2.19
C LYS A 22 17.48 0.41 -2.54
N ALA A 23 16.67 0.98 -3.42
CA ALA A 23 16.78 2.40 -3.76
C ALA A 23 16.51 3.29 -2.54
N ALA A 24 15.52 2.96 -1.73
CA ALA A 24 15.20 3.69 -0.52
C ALA A 24 16.33 3.57 0.52
N ALA A 25 16.96 2.41 0.63
CA ALA A 25 18.09 2.19 1.54
C ALA A 25 19.32 2.99 1.14
N THR A 26 19.55 3.14 -0.16
CA THR A 26 20.68 3.92 -0.71
C THR A 26 20.50 5.41 -0.46
N ASN A 27 19.27 5.91 -0.55
CA ASN A 27 18.95 7.31 -0.30
C ASN A 27 17.73 7.39 0.62
N THR A 28 17.99 7.57 1.92
CA THR A 28 16.95 7.57 2.95
C THR A 28 15.98 8.76 2.87
N SER A 29 16.31 9.78 2.09
CA SER A 29 15.45 10.95 1.87
C SER A 29 14.69 10.86 0.55
N TYR A 30 14.72 9.72 -0.13
CA TYR A 30 14.07 9.52 -1.41
C TYR A 30 12.75 8.77 -1.20
N GLY A 31 11.63 9.47 -1.40
CA GLY A 31 10.30 8.94 -1.11
C GLY A 31 9.65 8.19 -2.27
N GLN A 32 10.10 8.37 -3.51
CA GLN A 32 9.50 7.75 -4.69
C GLN A 32 9.43 6.22 -4.62
N PRO A 33 10.42 5.50 -4.06
CA PRO A 33 10.29 4.05 -3.90
C PRO A 33 9.07 3.66 -3.07
N TYR A 34 8.74 4.40 -2.03
CA TYR A 34 7.55 4.14 -1.21
C TYR A 34 6.25 4.43 -1.96
N ILE A 35 6.24 5.48 -2.79
CA ILE A 35 5.11 5.77 -3.69
C ILE A 35 4.87 4.58 -4.61
N LEU A 36 5.91 4.06 -5.24
CA LEU A 36 5.82 2.91 -6.15
C LEU A 36 5.32 1.65 -5.43
N ILE A 37 5.87 1.35 -4.25
CA ILE A 37 5.46 0.18 -3.46
C ILE A 37 3.97 0.27 -3.11
N GLY A 38 3.52 1.44 -2.66
CA GLY A 38 2.10 1.66 -2.36
C GLY A 38 1.21 1.46 -3.56
N GLN A 39 1.62 1.95 -4.74
CA GLN A 39 0.87 1.76 -5.99
C GLN A 39 0.79 0.28 -6.37
N MET A 40 1.87 -0.48 -6.20
CA MET A 40 1.86 -1.92 -6.45
C MET A 40 0.90 -2.65 -5.50
N TYR A 41 0.89 -2.29 -4.22
CA TYR A 41 -0.03 -2.86 -3.26
C TYR A 41 -1.48 -2.59 -3.65
N ALA A 42 -1.79 -1.33 -3.96
CA ALA A 42 -3.15 -0.94 -4.35
C ALA A 42 -3.62 -1.68 -5.61
N ALA A 43 -2.71 -1.92 -6.56
CA ALA A 43 -3.03 -2.62 -7.80
C ALA A 43 -3.33 -4.12 -7.60
N THR A 44 -2.86 -4.72 -6.51
CA THR A 44 -2.88 -6.19 -6.34
C THR A 44 -3.72 -6.68 -5.17
N VAL A 45 -4.28 -5.80 -4.32
CA VAL A 45 -5.07 -6.24 -3.16
C VAL A 45 -6.26 -7.10 -3.55
N LYS A 46 -6.87 -6.86 -4.70
CA LYS A 46 -8.00 -7.67 -5.18
C LYS A 46 -7.59 -9.10 -5.50
N ASN A 47 -6.33 -9.31 -5.86
CA ASN A 47 -5.79 -10.65 -6.14
C ASN A 47 -5.54 -11.42 -4.83
N VAL A 48 -5.27 -10.70 -3.74
CA VAL A 48 -5.08 -11.32 -2.41
C VAL A 48 -6.42 -11.71 -1.79
N PHE A 49 -7.46 -10.91 -2.03
CA PHE A 49 -8.80 -11.16 -1.49
C PHE A 49 -9.83 -11.22 -2.63
N PRO A 50 -9.75 -12.22 -3.51
CA PRO A 50 -10.60 -12.25 -4.71
C PRO A 50 -12.09 -12.47 -4.42
N ASN A 51 -12.41 -13.03 -3.25
CA ASN A 51 -13.78 -13.39 -2.88
C ASN A 51 -14.39 -12.50 -1.80
N ASP A 52 -13.68 -11.43 -1.38
CA ASP A 52 -14.16 -10.52 -0.34
C ASP A 52 -13.79 -9.08 -0.69
N GLY A 53 -14.75 -8.34 -1.23
CA GLY A 53 -14.55 -6.94 -1.61
C GLY A 53 -14.30 -6.01 -0.43
N VAL A 54 -14.83 -6.32 0.75
CA VAL A 54 -14.59 -5.51 1.96
C VAL A 54 -13.15 -5.69 2.43
N LEU A 55 -12.66 -6.92 2.49
CA LEU A 55 -11.25 -7.19 2.85
C LEU A 55 -10.30 -6.59 1.82
N ALA A 56 -10.60 -6.69 0.53
CA ALA A 56 -9.78 -6.09 -0.52
C ALA A 56 -9.67 -4.58 -0.34
N ARG A 57 -10.77 -3.91 -0.01
CA ARG A 57 -10.74 -2.46 0.25
C ARG A 57 -10.01 -2.13 1.55
N ALA A 58 -10.20 -2.94 2.60
CA ALA A 58 -9.44 -2.77 3.84
C ALA A 58 -7.94 -2.91 3.62
N ALA A 59 -7.52 -3.74 2.68
CA ALA A 59 -6.12 -3.94 2.33
C ALA A 59 -5.47 -2.70 1.71
N TYR A 60 -6.22 -1.72 1.21
CA TYR A 60 -5.63 -0.44 0.78
C TYR A 60 -4.89 0.29 1.90
N ASN A 61 -5.14 -0.05 3.16
CA ASN A 61 -4.40 0.51 4.29
C ASN A 61 -2.88 0.26 4.17
N VAL A 62 -2.45 -0.87 3.60
CA VAL A 62 -1.00 -1.13 3.42
C VAL A 62 -0.39 -0.18 2.40
N ALA A 63 -1.14 0.19 1.35
CA ALA A 63 -0.69 1.19 0.39
C ALA A 63 -0.59 2.57 1.04
N ILE A 64 -1.58 2.95 1.82
CA ILE A 64 -1.60 4.24 2.53
C ILE A 64 -0.41 4.32 3.50
N ASP A 65 -0.07 3.23 4.19
CA ASP A 65 1.10 3.19 5.07
C ASP A 65 2.38 3.54 4.32
N GLN A 66 2.57 3.02 3.11
CA GLN A 66 3.74 3.32 2.28
C GLN A 66 3.77 4.78 1.86
N TRP A 67 2.63 5.35 1.48
CA TRP A 67 2.55 6.76 1.09
C TRP A 67 2.76 7.69 2.27
N GLU A 68 2.28 7.35 3.46
CA GLU A 68 2.58 8.11 4.68
C GLU A 68 4.09 8.11 4.96
N LYS A 69 4.76 6.97 4.75
CA LYS A 69 6.21 6.88 4.92
C LYS A 69 6.95 7.73 3.89
N ALA A 70 6.48 7.78 2.64
CA ALA A 70 7.05 8.65 1.62
C ALA A 70 7.01 10.11 2.06
N LYS A 71 5.91 10.55 2.66
CA LYS A 71 5.77 11.92 3.19
C LYS A 71 6.77 12.21 4.31
N GLN A 72 7.02 11.22 5.17
CA GLN A 72 7.93 11.38 6.31
C GLN A 72 9.39 11.53 5.87
N VAL A 73 9.78 10.85 4.81
CA VAL A 73 11.19 10.81 4.38
C VAL A 73 11.52 11.82 3.28
N ASP A 74 10.52 12.30 2.53
CA ASP A 74 10.75 13.14 1.36
C ASP A 74 9.66 14.20 1.21
N GLU A 75 9.99 15.43 1.57
CA GLU A 75 9.08 16.56 1.48
C GLU A 75 8.55 16.77 0.05
N SER A 76 9.36 16.46 -0.97
CA SER A 76 8.95 16.61 -2.37
C SER A 76 7.85 15.63 -2.78
N CYS A 77 7.62 14.57 -2.00
CA CYS A 77 6.57 13.58 -2.26
C CYS A 77 5.24 13.89 -1.55
N VAL A 78 5.20 14.91 -0.67
CA VAL A 78 4.02 15.17 0.16
C VAL A 78 2.76 15.39 -0.67
N GLU A 79 2.84 16.21 -1.71
CA GLU A 79 1.68 16.52 -2.55
C GLU A 79 1.16 15.26 -3.26
N GLU A 80 2.05 14.51 -3.91
CA GLU A 80 1.69 13.29 -4.61
C GLU A 80 1.14 12.22 -3.66
N ALA A 81 1.79 12.04 -2.51
CA ALA A 81 1.35 11.08 -1.50
C ALA A 81 -0.02 11.45 -0.95
N ASN A 82 -0.26 12.73 -0.63
CA ASN A 82 -1.56 13.19 -0.14
C ASN A 82 -2.68 12.94 -1.16
N LYS A 83 -2.38 13.13 -2.44
CA LYS A 83 -3.36 12.91 -3.51
C LYS A 83 -3.74 11.43 -3.59
N LEU A 84 -2.75 10.53 -3.54
CA LEU A 84 -2.98 9.09 -3.56
C LEU A 84 -3.72 8.63 -2.29
N ILE A 85 -3.30 9.09 -1.13
CA ILE A 85 -3.96 8.77 0.14
C ILE A 85 -5.42 9.19 0.11
N GLY A 86 -5.71 10.42 -0.34
CA GLY A 86 -7.08 10.92 -0.44
C GLY A 86 -7.94 10.08 -1.35
N THR A 87 -7.40 9.68 -2.51
CA THR A 87 -8.11 8.84 -3.47
C THR A 87 -8.47 7.49 -2.87
N TYR A 88 -7.53 6.81 -2.23
CA TYR A 88 -7.76 5.47 -1.72
C TYR A 88 -8.48 5.44 -0.37
N ARG A 89 -8.37 6.49 0.45
CA ARG A 89 -9.19 6.58 1.67
C ARG A 89 -10.68 6.60 1.36
N ALA A 90 -11.07 7.16 0.24
CA ALA A 90 -12.46 7.15 -0.21
C ALA A 90 -12.97 5.72 -0.51
N HIS A 91 -12.06 4.78 -0.78
CA HIS A 91 -12.38 3.38 -1.06
C HIS A 91 -12.27 2.47 0.16
N LEU A 92 -11.81 2.97 1.31
CA LEU A 92 -11.74 2.16 2.52
C LEU A 92 -13.15 1.75 2.98
N PRO A 93 -13.29 0.59 3.64
CA PRO A 93 -14.60 0.20 4.18
C PRO A 93 -15.16 1.26 5.13
N SER A 94 -16.48 1.47 5.07
CA SER A 94 -17.17 2.37 5.98
C SER A 94 -17.14 1.79 7.40
N THR A 95 -17.46 2.63 8.39
CA THR A 95 -17.58 2.18 9.79
C THR A 95 -18.59 1.04 9.91
N GLU A 96 -19.70 1.14 9.20
CA GLU A 96 -20.74 0.10 9.17
C GLU A 96 -20.22 -1.20 8.56
N GLU A 97 -19.52 -1.14 7.44
CA GLU A 97 -18.94 -2.31 6.79
C GLU A 97 -17.93 -3.01 7.69
N ILE A 98 -17.10 -2.23 8.40
CA ILE A 98 -16.14 -2.78 9.36
C ILE A 98 -16.86 -3.47 10.50
N PHE A 99 -17.90 -2.84 11.05
CA PHE A 99 -18.69 -3.39 12.15
C PHE A 99 -19.35 -4.72 11.76
N MET A 100 -19.83 -4.82 10.52
CA MET A 100 -20.52 -6.02 10.03
C MET A 100 -19.57 -7.15 9.61
N HIS A 101 -18.29 -6.88 9.47
CA HIS A 101 -17.33 -7.88 9.03
C HIS A 101 -16.64 -8.53 10.23
N PRO A 102 -16.67 -9.89 10.35
CA PRO A 102 -16.14 -10.57 11.53
C PRO A 102 -14.63 -10.44 11.71
N ASP A 103 -13.90 -10.19 10.62
CA ASP A 103 -12.43 -10.12 10.64
C ASP A 103 -11.88 -8.72 10.77
N LEU A 104 -12.73 -7.69 10.84
CA LEU A 104 -12.29 -6.29 10.86
C LEU A 104 -12.74 -5.58 12.13
N GLU A 105 -11.85 -4.75 12.66
CA GLU A 105 -12.12 -3.85 13.79
C GLU A 105 -11.20 -2.65 13.68
N LYS A 106 -11.76 -1.43 13.79
CA LYS A 106 -10.97 -0.19 13.72
C LYS A 106 -9.87 -0.20 14.77
N GLY A 107 -8.67 0.21 14.35
CA GLY A 107 -7.50 0.30 15.21
C GLY A 107 -6.79 -1.01 15.46
N LYS A 108 -7.36 -2.13 15.04
CA LYS A 108 -6.73 -3.45 15.19
C LYS A 108 -5.81 -3.77 14.01
N SER A 109 -4.84 -4.62 14.25
CA SER A 109 -3.94 -5.06 13.19
C SER A 109 -4.68 -5.93 12.18
N PHE A 110 -4.28 -5.79 10.92
CA PHE A 110 -4.83 -6.53 9.80
C PHE A 110 -3.68 -6.93 8.88
N THR A 111 -3.54 -8.23 8.63
CA THR A 111 -2.45 -8.76 7.83
C THR A 111 -2.93 -9.00 6.40
N VAL A 112 -2.21 -8.42 5.44
CA VAL A 112 -2.42 -8.66 4.01
C VAL A 112 -1.41 -9.70 3.57
N GLY A 113 -1.90 -10.86 3.15
CA GLY A 113 -1.06 -11.99 2.75
C GLY A 113 -0.53 -11.90 1.33
N GLY A 114 -0.30 -13.06 0.72
CA GLY A 114 0.23 -13.14 -0.63
C GLY A 114 1.64 -12.55 -0.73
N TRP A 115 1.95 -11.98 -1.89
CA TRP A 115 3.27 -11.38 -2.09
C TRP A 115 3.49 -10.13 -1.23
N ILE A 116 2.42 -9.47 -0.79
CA ILE A 116 2.50 -8.25 0.02
C ILE A 116 3.07 -8.56 1.41
N GLY A 117 2.50 -9.52 2.13
CA GLY A 117 3.02 -9.99 3.41
C GLY A 117 3.20 -8.91 4.48
N GLU A 118 2.36 -7.90 4.49
CA GLU A 118 2.47 -6.76 5.39
C GLU A 118 1.30 -6.72 6.37
N THR A 119 1.56 -6.21 7.58
CA THR A 119 0.53 -5.97 8.59
C THR A 119 0.29 -4.47 8.71
N THR A 120 -0.97 -4.08 8.69
CA THR A 120 -1.41 -2.69 8.84
C THR A 120 -2.45 -2.60 9.96
N ARG A 121 -3.01 -1.43 10.14
CA ARG A 121 -4.14 -1.22 11.06
C ARG A 121 -5.34 -0.74 10.28
N ILE A 122 -6.52 -1.16 10.71
CA ILE A 122 -7.79 -0.73 10.12
C ILE A 122 -8.06 0.73 10.54
N ARG A 123 -8.20 1.60 9.53
CA ARG A 123 -8.48 3.04 9.73
C ARG A 123 -9.95 3.34 9.82
#